data_591abc44b00248963c455e6b7261f125
#
_entry.id   591abc44b00248963c455e6b7261f125
#
_cell.length_a   1.000
_cell.length_b   1.000
_cell.length_c   1.000
_cell.angle_alpha   90.00
_cell.angle_beta   90.00
_cell.angle_gamma   90.00
#
_symmetry.space_group_name_H-M   'P 1'
#
loop_
_entity.id
_entity.type
_entity.pdbx_description
1 polymer ?
#
loop_
_entity_poly.entity_id
_entity_poly.type
_entity_poly.pdbx_seq_one_letter_code
_entity_poly.pdbx_strand_id
1 'polypeptide(L)'
;MQKLRNIAIIAHVDHGKTTLVDKMILAGNILRDNAKQSGELILDNNDLERERGITILSKNVSVIYKDYKINIIDTPGHADFGGEVERVLNMCDGVLLLVDAFEGTMPQTRFVLQKALALGKKPIVVVNKVDKPNCRPEVVNEQVFDLMFSLDATEEQLDYKTIYGSAKQGWMSHKWNEPTDSIVPLLDAIIDEIPEPKIVEGTPQMLITSLEYSSYTGRIAVGKLTRGTLRAGQNVTLAKRDGVTMQKTKIRDLMVFEGLGKKKVDEVPCGEICAIMGIEGFEIGDTICDYDNPEPLPPIAIDEPTMSMLFTINNSPFFGKDGKYVTSRHIKERLDRELEKNLALRVTPGPSADSFNVFGRGVLHLSVLIETMRREGYELQVGQPRVIVKEIDGKKCEPIEELTVDCPEEYSGTVIELATKRKGTLTNMASNGDRTRLEFSIPSRGIIGLRSNMLTATAGEAIMTHRLKGFEPWVGDIEMRVNGSIISGETGTAYAYSIDKLQDRGRFFISPMEQVYEGQVIGEHTRQNDITVNVTKAKQLTNMRASGSDEKTSIAPPKIFSLEEALEYIQADEYVEVTPHSMRLRKILLHEVDRKRASK
;
A
#
# COMPACT_ATOMS: atom_id res chain seq x y z
N MET A 1 20.66 21.07 25.68
CA MET A 1 20.24 20.18 24.57
C MET A 1 18.74 20.21 24.48
N GLN A 2 18.19 20.28 23.29
CA GLN A 2 16.75 20.19 23.07
C GLN A 2 16.29 18.77 23.40
N LYS A 3 15.23 18.61 24.18
CA LYS A 3 14.70 17.30 24.56
C LYS A 3 13.98 16.69 23.35
N LEU A 4 14.14 15.39 23.13
CA LEU A 4 13.60 14.70 21.97
C LEU A 4 12.46 13.74 22.34
N ARG A 5 11.48 13.60 21.42
CA ARG A 5 10.49 12.53 21.42
C ARG A 5 10.35 12.04 19.98
N ASN A 6 10.50 10.74 19.76
CA ASN A 6 10.32 10.12 18.44
C ASN A 6 9.07 9.24 18.48
N ILE A 7 8.05 9.59 17.73
CA ILE A 7 6.78 8.89 17.71
C ILE A 7 6.41 8.43 16.30
N ALA A 8 5.78 7.27 16.20
CA ALA A 8 5.12 6.82 14.98
C ALA A 8 3.60 6.85 15.17
N ILE A 9 2.85 7.22 14.12
CA ILE A 9 1.38 7.24 14.19
C ILE A 9 0.83 6.02 13.48
N ILE A 10 0.09 5.20 14.22
CA ILE A 10 -0.61 4.01 13.75
C ILE A 10 -2.10 4.33 13.65
N ALA A 11 -2.68 4.13 12.49
CA ALA A 11 -4.12 4.35 12.28
C ALA A 11 -4.65 3.45 11.18
N HIS A 12 -5.95 3.14 11.25
CA HIS A 12 -6.67 2.63 10.08
C HIS A 12 -6.92 3.75 9.06
N VAL A 13 -7.20 3.35 7.81
CA VAL A 13 -7.64 4.28 6.76
C VAL A 13 -8.85 5.06 7.27
N ASP A 14 -8.92 6.34 6.95
CA ASP A 14 -9.99 7.26 7.35
C ASP A 14 -10.16 7.53 8.87
N HIS A 15 -9.36 6.98 9.76
CA HIS A 15 -9.40 7.33 11.19
C HIS A 15 -8.92 8.76 11.49
N GLY A 16 -8.42 9.48 10.48
CA GLY A 16 -8.06 10.90 10.58
C GLY A 16 -6.59 11.17 10.90
N LYS A 17 -5.69 10.24 10.53
CA LYS A 17 -4.24 10.34 10.75
C LYS A 17 -3.65 11.63 10.19
N THR A 18 -3.81 11.88 8.89
CA THR A 18 -3.28 13.07 8.21
C THR A 18 -3.82 14.36 8.84
N THR A 19 -5.12 14.40 9.13
CA THR A 19 -5.75 15.56 9.79
C THR A 19 -5.15 15.82 11.18
N LEU A 20 -4.87 14.76 11.95
CA LEU A 20 -4.25 14.89 13.26
C LEU A 20 -2.83 15.47 13.16
N VAL A 21 -2.00 14.93 12.27
CA VAL A 21 -0.63 15.40 12.07
C VAL A 21 -0.61 16.84 11.59
N ASP A 22 -1.47 17.23 10.66
CA ASP A 22 -1.61 18.62 10.21
C ASP A 22 -1.92 19.58 11.38
N LYS A 23 -2.82 19.16 12.29
CA LYS A 23 -3.14 19.96 13.49
C LYS A 23 -1.98 20.03 14.48
N MET A 24 -1.20 18.95 14.63
CA MET A 24 0.00 18.95 15.47
C MET A 24 1.07 19.91 14.90
N ILE A 25 1.27 19.93 13.60
CA ILE A 25 2.20 20.85 12.93
C ILE A 25 1.76 22.31 13.11
N LEU A 26 0.48 22.58 12.96
CA LEU A 26 -0.09 23.93 13.15
C LEU A 26 0.06 24.42 14.60
N ALA A 27 -0.10 23.54 15.59
CA ALA A 27 0.05 23.88 17.01
C ALA A 27 1.51 24.17 17.38
N GLY A 28 2.48 23.60 16.66
CA GLY A 28 3.92 23.75 16.94
C GLY A 28 4.56 25.09 16.53
N ASN A 29 3.81 26.12 16.20
CA ASN A 29 4.28 27.48 15.85
C ASN A 29 5.22 27.62 14.63
N ILE A 30 5.48 26.57 13.85
CA ILE A 30 6.48 26.61 12.76
C ILE A 30 5.91 27.21 11.46
N LEU A 31 4.58 27.28 11.31
CA LEU A 31 3.92 27.69 10.06
C LEU A 31 3.24 29.07 10.14
N ARG A 32 3.74 30.00 10.98
CA ARG A 32 3.08 31.31 11.13
C ARG A 32 3.00 32.14 9.85
N ASP A 33 3.89 31.94 8.87
CA ASP A 33 3.96 32.85 7.71
C ASP A 33 3.48 32.25 6.36
N ASN A 34 3.43 30.94 6.16
CA ASN A 34 3.14 30.34 4.85
C ASN A 34 1.88 29.47 4.77
N ALA A 35 1.25 29.05 5.87
CA ALA A 35 0.13 28.10 5.87
C ALA A 35 -1.27 28.74 5.88
N LYS A 36 -1.37 30.05 5.79
CA LYS A 36 -2.69 30.72 5.75
C LYS A 36 -3.43 30.60 4.42
N GLN A 37 -2.87 29.93 3.41
CA GLN A 37 -3.41 29.96 2.04
C GLN A 37 -3.94 28.66 1.47
N SER A 38 -3.76 27.49 2.09
CA SER A 38 -4.35 26.26 1.54
C SER A 38 -5.12 25.48 2.61
N GLY A 39 -6.41 25.31 2.39
CA GLY A 39 -7.25 24.36 3.15
C GLY A 39 -7.03 22.91 2.73
N GLU A 40 -5.87 22.61 2.12
CA GLU A 40 -5.47 21.29 1.65
C GLU A 40 -4.64 20.55 2.72
N LEU A 41 -4.80 19.24 2.76
CA LEU A 41 -4.02 18.34 3.60
C LEU A 41 -2.53 18.49 3.27
N ILE A 42 -1.75 18.99 4.23
CA ILE A 42 -0.36 19.42 4.02
C ILE A 42 0.58 18.22 3.80
N LEU A 43 0.26 17.07 4.40
CA LEU A 43 1.09 15.86 4.32
C LEU A 43 0.89 15.04 3.05
N ASP A 44 -0.30 14.98 2.49
CA ASP A 44 -0.59 14.13 1.34
C ASP A 44 -0.25 14.84 0.02
N ASN A 45 1.05 14.93 -0.29
CA ASN A 45 1.55 15.50 -1.54
C ASN A 45 1.51 14.52 -2.74
N ASN A 46 1.17 13.26 -2.51
CA ASN A 46 1.05 12.25 -3.55
C ASN A 46 -0.41 12.10 -3.96
N ASP A 47 -0.73 12.34 -5.24
CA ASP A 47 -2.09 12.23 -5.77
C ASP A 47 -2.69 10.83 -5.57
N LEU A 48 -1.87 9.76 -5.62
CA LEU A 48 -2.30 8.39 -5.37
C LEU A 48 -2.70 8.16 -3.90
N GLU A 49 -1.99 8.76 -2.96
CA GLU A 49 -2.33 8.68 -1.53
C GLU A 49 -3.68 9.38 -1.27
N ARG A 50 -3.87 10.58 -1.86
CA ARG A 50 -5.14 11.33 -1.75
C ARG A 50 -6.33 10.59 -2.35
N GLU A 51 -6.18 10.04 -3.56
CA GLU A 51 -7.25 9.33 -4.26
C GLU A 51 -7.65 8.04 -3.56
N ARG A 52 -6.69 7.36 -2.94
CA ARG A 52 -6.90 6.07 -2.26
C ARG A 52 -7.18 6.19 -0.77
N GLY A 53 -6.95 7.37 -0.19
CA GLY A 53 -7.07 7.62 1.25
C GLY A 53 -6.06 6.83 2.10
N ILE A 54 -4.96 6.34 1.52
CA ILE A 54 -3.95 5.52 2.21
C ILE A 54 -2.58 6.19 2.17
N THR A 55 -1.80 6.04 3.24
CA THR A 55 -0.39 6.38 3.23
C THR A 55 0.40 5.24 2.58
N ILE A 56 1.16 5.55 1.53
CA ILE A 56 2.00 4.61 0.78
C ILE A 56 3.44 4.70 1.27
N LEU A 57 3.95 5.93 1.42
CA LEU A 57 5.32 6.21 1.85
C LEU A 57 5.34 6.88 3.22
N SER A 58 6.22 6.42 4.09
CA SER A 58 6.45 7.07 5.37
C SER A 58 7.03 8.46 5.19
N LYS A 59 6.56 9.41 5.99
CA LYS A 59 7.03 10.80 5.99
C LYS A 59 7.49 11.18 7.39
N ASN A 60 8.60 11.94 7.44
CA ASN A 60 9.13 12.44 8.69
C ASN A 60 8.85 13.94 8.79
N VAL A 61 8.24 14.34 9.90
CA VAL A 61 8.00 15.73 10.24
C VAL A 61 8.42 15.97 11.68
N SER A 62 8.67 17.20 12.06
CA SER A 62 8.94 17.54 13.45
C SER A 62 8.16 18.75 13.91
N VAL A 63 7.79 18.74 15.17
CA VAL A 63 7.06 19.81 15.85
C VAL A 63 7.87 20.25 17.06
N ILE A 64 8.04 21.56 17.23
CA ILE A 64 8.64 22.12 18.43
C ILE A 64 7.52 22.56 19.38
N TYR A 65 7.51 21.98 20.56
CA TYR A 65 6.53 22.30 21.60
C TYR A 65 7.22 22.41 22.95
N LYS A 66 7.10 23.56 23.62
CA LYS A 66 7.90 23.91 24.80
C LYS A 66 9.40 23.73 24.51
N ASP A 67 10.12 23.00 25.35
CA ASP A 67 11.55 22.69 25.19
C ASP A 67 11.82 21.39 24.43
N TYR A 68 10.75 20.78 23.86
CA TYR A 68 10.82 19.50 23.20
C TYR A 68 10.73 19.63 21.69
N LYS A 69 11.51 18.81 21.01
CA LYS A 69 11.33 18.49 19.61
C LYS A 69 10.67 17.12 19.51
N ILE A 70 9.49 17.08 18.91
CA ILE A 70 8.72 15.88 18.68
C ILE A 70 8.87 15.51 17.20
N ASN A 71 9.62 14.46 16.92
CA ASN A 71 9.70 13.87 15.59
C ASN A 71 8.51 12.93 15.40
N ILE A 72 7.75 13.16 14.36
CA ILE A 72 6.56 12.41 14.00
C ILE A 72 6.83 11.66 12.71
N ILE A 73 6.68 10.34 12.74
CA ILE A 73 6.86 9.49 11.59
C ILE A 73 5.49 8.95 11.19
N ASP A 74 5.05 9.33 9.99
CA ASP A 74 3.81 8.82 9.42
C ASP A 74 4.01 7.40 8.90
N THR A 75 3.16 6.44 9.32
CA THR A 75 3.29 5.03 8.96
C THR A 75 2.24 4.60 7.94
N PRO A 76 2.62 3.78 6.93
CA PRO A 76 1.64 3.08 6.11
C PRO A 76 0.75 2.16 6.97
N GLY A 77 -0.55 2.13 6.67
CA GLY A 77 -1.51 1.27 7.39
C GLY A 77 -1.71 -0.11 6.77
N HIS A 78 -1.34 -0.32 5.50
CA HIS A 78 -1.63 -1.55 4.77
C HIS A 78 -0.51 -2.59 4.92
N ALA A 79 -0.89 -3.88 5.07
CA ALA A 79 0.05 -4.98 5.26
C ALA A 79 1.06 -5.15 4.10
N ASP A 80 0.68 -4.81 2.87
CA ASP A 80 1.57 -4.85 1.70
C ASP A 80 2.79 -3.92 1.84
N PHE A 81 2.72 -2.93 2.72
CA PHE A 81 3.81 -2.01 3.07
C PHE A 81 4.49 -2.35 4.41
N GLY A 82 4.32 -3.56 4.92
CA GLY A 82 4.84 -4.00 6.22
C GLY A 82 6.34 -3.78 6.43
N GLY A 83 7.17 -3.86 5.38
CA GLY A 83 8.61 -3.53 5.45
C GLY A 83 8.89 -2.06 5.75
N GLU A 84 8.01 -1.17 5.31
CA GLU A 84 8.06 0.26 5.66
C GLU A 84 7.72 0.45 7.14
N VAL A 85 6.70 -0.24 7.62
CA VAL A 85 6.25 -0.19 9.02
C VAL A 85 7.38 -0.61 9.97
N GLU A 86 8.05 -1.74 9.72
CA GLU A 86 9.16 -2.21 10.57
C GLU A 86 10.31 -1.21 10.61
N ARG A 87 10.65 -0.60 9.50
CA ARG A 87 11.69 0.43 9.41
C ARG A 87 11.34 1.66 10.23
N VAL A 88 10.11 2.15 10.10
CA VAL A 88 9.60 3.30 10.84
C VAL A 88 9.61 3.03 12.35
N LEU A 89 9.11 1.88 12.78
CA LEU A 89 9.05 1.51 14.19
C LEU A 89 10.44 1.40 14.84
N ASN A 90 11.49 1.11 14.08
CA ASN A 90 12.87 1.15 14.59
C ASN A 90 13.38 2.57 14.86
N MET A 91 12.82 3.59 14.23
CA MET A 91 13.20 4.99 14.47
C MET A 91 12.46 5.64 15.65
N CYS A 92 11.27 5.14 16.03
CA CYS A 92 10.47 5.73 17.09
C CYS A 92 10.78 5.15 18.49
N ASP A 93 10.41 5.90 19.53
CA ASP A 93 10.53 5.49 20.92
C ASP A 93 9.16 5.13 21.53
N GLY A 94 8.07 5.59 20.89
CA GLY A 94 6.69 5.23 21.23
C GLY A 94 5.76 5.40 20.05
N VAL A 95 4.49 5.03 20.22
CA VAL A 95 3.50 5.04 19.15
C VAL A 95 2.21 5.73 19.56
N LEU A 96 1.59 6.47 18.65
CA LEU A 96 0.22 6.98 18.78
C LEU A 96 -0.71 6.01 18.05
N LEU A 97 -1.58 5.34 18.78
CA LEU A 97 -2.63 4.50 18.22
C LEU A 97 -3.90 5.34 18.03
N LEU A 98 -4.21 5.72 16.79
CA LEU A 98 -5.37 6.52 16.47
C LEU A 98 -6.55 5.63 16.08
N VAL A 99 -7.67 5.75 16.80
CA VAL A 99 -8.87 4.94 16.63
C VAL A 99 -10.08 5.85 16.46
N ASP A 100 -10.98 5.53 15.51
CA ASP A 100 -12.26 6.23 15.35
C ASP A 100 -13.20 5.84 16.49
N ALA A 101 -13.85 6.85 17.13
CA ALA A 101 -14.75 6.67 18.26
C ALA A 101 -16.03 5.87 17.93
N PHE A 102 -16.34 5.64 16.67
CA PHE A 102 -17.48 4.84 16.21
C PHE A 102 -17.06 3.46 15.72
N GLU A 103 -16.06 3.41 14.82
CA GLU A 103 -15.61 2.17 14.15
C GLU A 103 -14.82 1.25 15.10
N GLY A 104 -14.06 1.83 16.05
CA GLY A 104 -13.25 1.07 16.98
C GLY A 104 -11.97 0.49 16.37
N THR A 105 -11.51 -0.63 16.91
CA THR A 105 -10.27 -1.29 16.47
C THR A 105 -10.48 -2.07 15.18
N MET A 106 -9.78 -1.66 14.13
CA MET A 106 -9.87 -2.27 12.81
C MET A 106 -8.74 -3.28 12.56
N PRO A 107 -8.95 -4.29 11.69
CA PRO A 107 -7.97 -5.35 11.46
C PRO A 107 -6.58 -4.87 10.99
N GLN A 108 -6.50 -3.80 10.19
CA GLN A 108 -5.20 -3.24 9.72
C GLN A 108 -4.36 -2.70 10.89
N THR A 109 -5.01 -2.08 11.86
CA THR A 109 -4.37 -1.54 13.06
C THR A 109 -3.66 -2.64 13.87
N ARG A 110 -4.25 -3.84 13.91
CA ARG A 110 -3.72 -5.01 14.64
C ARG A 110 -2.29 -5.36 14.23
N PHE A 111 -2.02 -5.42 12.92
CA PHE A 111 -0.70 -5.77 12.41
C PHE A 111 0.40 -4.78 12.86
N VAL A 112 0.16 -3.49 12.64
CA VAL A 112 1.15 -2.45 12.97
C VAL A 112 1.34 -2.36 14.49
N LEU A 113 0.24 -2.46 15.25
CA LEU A 113 0.28 -2.46 16.71
C LEU A 113 1.05 -3.67 17.26
N GLN A 114 0.81 -4.88 16.72
CA GLN A 114 1.55 -6.08 17.13
C GLN A 114 3.06 -5.92 16.96
N LYS A 115 3.50 -5.36 15.82
CA LYS A 115 4.92 -5.09 15.58
C LYS A 115 5.48 -4.05 16.54
N ALA A 116 4.72 -3.01 16.84
CA ALA A 116 5.12 -1.97 17.79
C ALA A 116 5.27 -2.55 19.22
N LEU A 117 4.31 -3.34 19.66
CA LEU A 117 4.34 -3.98 20.98
C LEU A 117 5.52 -4.98 21.10
N ALA A 118 5.75 -5.80 20.06
CA ALA A 118 6.88 -6.73 20.01
C ALA A 118 8.25 -6.03 20.07
N LEU A 119 8.35 -4.78 19.56
CA LEU A 119 9.54 -3.93 19.68
C LEU A 119 9.60 -3.15 21.02
N GLY A 120 8.71 -3.45 21.96
CA GLY A 120 8.69 -2.80 23.28
C GLY A 120 8.29 -1.32 23.24
N LYS A 121 7.57 -0.86 22.21
CA LYS A 121 7.15 0.54 22.12
C LYS A 121 5.98 0.82 23.05
N LYS A 122 6.03 1.98 23.76
CA LYS A 122 4.92 2.43 24.61
C LYS A 122 3.84 3.09 23.76
N PRO A 123 2.56 2.64 23.86
CA PRO A 123 1.47 3.25 23.11
C PRO A 123 0.80 4.40 23.90
N ILE A 124 0.31 5.41 23.16
CA ILE A 124 -0.72 6.35 23.60
C ILE A 124 -1.91 6.12 22.68
N VAL A 125 -3.10 5.96 23.26
CA VAL A 125 -4.33 5.78 22.48
C VAL A 125 -5.00 7.12 22.26
N VAL A 126 -5.36 7.40 21.02
CA VAL A 126 -6.10 8.61 20.63
C VAL A 126 -7.43 8.20 20.04
N VAL A 127 -8.52 8.40 20.77
CA VAL A 127 -9.89 8.13 20.32
C VAL A 127 -10.41 9.39 19.63
N ASN A 128 -10.40 9.36 18.30
CA ASN A 128 -10.73 10.49 17.43
C ASN A 128 -12.20 10.47 16.99
N LYS A 129 -12.68 11.60 16.48
CA LYS A 129 -14.03 11.80 15.96
C LYS A 129 -15.13 11.64 17.01
N VAL A 130 -14.87 12.00 18.26
CA VAL A 130 -15.88 12.04 19.33
C VAL A 130 -16.95 13.13 19.12
N ASP A 131 -16.79 13.98 18.12
CA ASP A 131 -17.77 14.94 17.64
C ASP A 131 -18.93 14.32 16.85
N LYS A 132 -18.83 13.05 16.46
CA LYS A 132 -19.90 12.33 15.78
C LYS A 132 -21.02 11.94 16.75
N PRO A 133 -22.31 12.06 16.37
CA PRO A 133 -23.45 11.80 17.27
C PRO A 133 -23.54 10.34 17.73
N ASN A 134 -22.98 9.40 16.98
CA ASN A 134 -23.03 7.96 17.27
C ASN A 134 -21.70 7.44 17.87
N CYS A 135 -20.84 8.31 18.38
CA CYS A 135 -19.58 7.87 18.98
C CYS A 135 -19.83 7.08 20.27
N ARG A 136 -18.97 6.08 20.52
CA ARG A 136 -18.97 5.21 21.70
C ARG A 136 -17.56 5.07 22.28
N PRO A 137 -16.96 6.16 22.74
CA PRO A 137 -15.53 6.21 23.06
C PRO A 137 -15.12 5.28 24.21
N GLU A 138 -16.01 5.00 25.18
CA GLU A 138 -15.74 4.06 26.28
C GLU A 138 -15.65 2.62 25.76
N VAL A 139 -16.61 2.19 24.92
CA VAL A 139 -16.59 0.85 24.29
C VAL A 139 -15.35 0.69 23.41
N VAL A 140 -14.98 1.73 22.66
CA VAL A 140 -13.76 1.70 21.82
C VAL A 140 -12.51 1.57 22.66
N ASN A 141 -12.42 2.22 23.81
CA ASN A 141 -11.28 2.07 24.71
C ASN A 141 -11.17 0.64 25.28
N GLU A 142 -12.29 0.00 25.63
CA GLU A 142 -12.33 -1.42 26.02
C GLU A 142 -11.86 -2.33 24.86
N GLN A 143 -12.32 -2.09 23.63
CA GLN A 143 -11.87 -2.84 22.45
C GLN A 143 -10.36 -2.70 22.21
N VAL A 144 -9.79 -1.52 22.46
CA VAL A 144 -8.34 -1.30 22.36
C VAL A 144 -7.59 -2.10 23.42
N PHE A 145 -8.11 -2.11 24.66
CA PHE A 145 -7.52 -2.90 25.75
C PHE A 145 -7.54 -4.40 25.41
N ASP A 146 -8.68 -4.93 24.98
CA ASP A 146 -8.84 -6.33 24.56
C ASP A 146 -7.91 -6.68 23.39
N LEU A 147 -7.76 -5.76 22.44
CA LEU A 147 -6.83 -5.93 21.32
C LEU A 147 -5.39 -6.02 21.83
N MET A 148 -4.93 -5.11 22.67
CA MET A 148 -3.57 -5.14 23.21
C MET A 148 -3.32 -6.38 24.05
N PHE A 149 -4.28 -6.79 24.88
CA PHE A 149 -4.22 -8.02 25.65
C PHE A 149 -4.09 -9.25 24.74
N SER A 150 -4.86 -9.32 23.65
CA SER A 150 -4.80 -10.40 22.65
C SER A 150 -3.49 -10.43 21.85
N LEU A 151 -2.70 -9.36 21.90
CA LEU A 151 -1.39 -9.23 21.26
C LEU A 151 -0.23 -9.42 22.23
N ASP A 152 -0.47 -9.99 23.40
CA ASP A 152 0.52 -10.25 24.45
C ASP A 152 1.27 -8.97 24.89
N ALA A 153 0.57 -7.84 24.98
CA ALA A 153 1.14 -6.60 25.51
C ALA A 153 1.59 -6.77 26.95
N THR A 154 2.73 -6.17 27.31
CA THR A 154 3.23 -6.17 28.68
C THR A 154 2.37 -5.31 29.60
N GLU A 155 2.46 -5.53 30.94
CA GLU A 155 1.75 -4.71 31.92
C GLU A 155 2.03 -3.21 31.74
N GLU A 156 3.28 -2.82 31.45
CA GLU A 156 3.69 -1.44 31.17
C GLU A 156 3.04 -0.88 29.89
N GLN A 157 2.82 -1.72 28.88
CA GLN A 157 2.14 -1.33 27.63
C GLN A 157 0.61 -1.27 27.79
N LEU A 158 0.04 -2.08 28.71
CA LEU A 158 -1.38 -2.05 29.05
C LEU A 158 -1.75 -0.85 29.94
N ASP A 159 -0.78 -0.26 30.64
CA ASP A 159 -0.93 1.02 31.37
C ASP A 159 -0.72 2.21 30.40
N TYR A 160 -1.54 2.26 29.36
CA TYR A 160 -1.50 3.32 28.36
C TYR A 160 -2.44 4.48 28.72
N LYS A 161 -2.07 5.67 28.24
CA LYS A 161 -2.92 6.85 28.38
C LYS A 161 -3.85 6.99 27.17
N THR A 162 -5.11 7.29 27.45
CA THR A 162 -6.10 7.59 26.40
C THR A 162 -6.37 9.08 26.35
N ILE A 163 -6.35 9.63 25.11
CA ILE A 163 -6.71 11.00 24.78
C ILE A 163 -7.90 10.95 23.82
N TYR A 164 -8.89 11.78 24.04
CA TYR A 164 -10.12 11.85 23.26
C TYR A 164 -10.21 13.18 22.52
N GLY A 165 -10.80 13.20 21.32
CA GLY A 165 -11.03 14.49 20.67
C GLY A 165 -11.52 14.40 19.23
N SER A 166 -11.47 15.55 18.57
CA SER A 166 -11.75 15.70 17.14
C SER A 166 -10.58 16.40 16.44
N ALA A 167 -9.81 15.62 15.70
CA ALA A 167 -8.74 16.17 14.87
C ALA A 167 -9.28 17.19 13.87
N LYS A 168 -10.47 16.96 13.31
CA LYS A 168 -11.14 17.88 12.37
C LYS A 168 -11.41 19.24 13.02
N GLN A 169 -11.95 19.26 14.25
CA GLN A 169 -12.25 20.46 14.99
C GLN A 169 -11.00 21.05 15.68
N GLY A 170 -9.91 20.28 15.81
CA GLY A 170 -8.63 20.73 16.32
C GLY A 170 -8.52 20.77 17.83
N TRP A 171 -9.22 19.89 18.55
CA TRP A 171 -9.14 19.80 20.00
C TRP A 171 -8.94 18.36 20.48
N MET A 172 -8.27 18.21 21.65
CA MET A 172 -8.02 16.96 22.35
C MET A 172 -8.21 17.16 23.86
N SER A 173 -8.65 16.12 24.57
CA SER A 173 -8.93 16.15 26.01
C SER A 173 -8.65 14.80 26.65
N HIS A 174 -8.45 14.80 27.98
CA HIS A 174 -8.37 13.58 28.79
C HIS A 174 -9.73 12.91 29.00
N LYS A 175 -10.83 13.63 28.75
CA LYS A 175 -12.19 13.12 28.85
C LYS A 175 -12.96 13.40 27.57
N TRP A 176 -13.69 12.42 27.09
CA TRP A 176 -14.37 12.50 25.79
C TRP A 176 -15.52 13.52 25.77
N ASN A 177 -16.14 13.81 26.94
CA ASN A 177 -17.27 14.72 27.11
C ASN A 177 -16.88 16.14 27.56
N GLU A 178 -15.59 16.41 27.70
CA GLU A 178 -15.05 17.73 28.08
C GLU A 178 -14.13 18.26 26.97
N PRO A 179 -14.70 18.86 25.89
CA PRO A 179 -13.90 19.41 24.80
C PRO A 179 -13.03 20.59 25.28
N THR A 180 -11.85 20.70 24.71
CA THR A 180 -10.93 21.81 24.91
C THR A 180 -10.86 22.68 23.65
N ASP A 181 -10.08 23.77 23.68
CA ASP A 181 -9.91 24.66 22.54
C ASP A 181 -8.66 24.32 21.69
N SER A 182 -7.92 23.28 22.04
CA SER A 182 -6.64 23.00 21.40
C SER A 182 -6.23 21.53 21.44
N ILE A 183 -5.19 21.20 20.69
CA ILE A 183 -4.56 19.88 20.65
C ILE A 183 -3.47 19.71 21.74
N VAL A 184 -3.24 20.74 22.56
CA VAL A 184 -2.21 20.78 23.61
C VAL A 184 -2.24 19.56 24.55
N PRO A 185 -3.40 19.06 25.01
CA PRO A 185 -3.44 17.87 25.88
C PRO A 185 -2.79 16.63 25.25
N LEU A 186 -2.84 16.48 23.94
CA LEU A 186 -2.12 15.38 23.26
C LEU A 186 -0.60 15.63 23.23
N LEU A 187 -0.16 16.86 22.97
CA LEU A 187 1.26 17.18 22.97
C LEU A 187 1.88 17.02 24.37
N ASP A 188 1.15 17.39 25.41
CA ASP A 188 1.57 17.15 26.80
C ASP A 188 1.64 15.66 27.13
N ALA A 189 0.62 14.87 26.71
CA ALA A 189 0.65 13.43 26.89
C ALA A 189 1.84 12.76 26.19
N ILE A 190 2.23 13.23 24.99
CA ILE A 190 3.42 12.72 24.28
C ILE A 190 4.70 12.99 25.09
N ILE A 191 4.82 14.18 25.67
CA ILE A 191 5.99 14.54 26.48
C ILE A 191 6.08 13.70 27.74
N ASP A 192 4.94 13.46 28.39
CA ASP A 192 4.86 12.79 29.69
C ASP A 192 5.01 11.27 29.57
N GLU A 193 4.40 10.64 28.55
CA GLU A 193 4.29 9.20 28.43
C GLU A 193 5.34 8.54 27.53
N ILE A 194 5.76 9.21 26.46
CA ILE A 194 6.75 8.63 25.56
C ILE A 194 8.17 8.81 26.15
N PRO A 195 8.94 7.72 26.26
CA PRO A 195 10.28 7.80 26.83
C PRO A 195 11.22 8.64 25.95
N GLU A 196 12.24 9.22 26.57
CA GLU A 196 13.35 9.84 25.84
C GLU A 196 14.15 8.78 25.09
N PRO A 197 14.71 9.13 23.90
CA PRO A 197 15.65 8.25 23.25
C PRO A 197 16.79 7.85 24.18
N LYS A 198 17.16 6.59 24.19
CA LYS A 198 18.34 6.12 24.95
C LYS A 198 19.59 6.78 24.42
N ILE A 199 20.28 7.55 25.24
CA ILE A 199 21.54 8.16 24.88
C ILE A 199 22.65 7.15 25.16
N VAL A 200 23.37 6.78 24.09
CA VAL A 200 24.52 5.87 24.17
C VAL A 200 25.76 6.66 23.74
N GLU A 201 26.71 6.81 24.63
CA GLU A 201 28.00 7.41 24.33
C GLU A 201 28.91 6.45 23.55
N GLY A 202 29.78 6.99 22.70
CA GLY A 202 30.73 6.20 21.93
C GLY A 202 30.89 6.69 20.49
N THR A 203 31.44 5.85 19.66
CA THR A 203 31.59 6.09 18.21
C THR A 203 30.24 6.16 17.51
N PRO A 204 30.09 6.96 16.45
CA PRO A 204 28.81 7.14 15.78
C PRO A 204 28.31 5.84 15.16
N GLN A 205 27.01 5.61 15.29
CA GLN A 205 26.33 4.43 14.74
C GLN A 205 24.89 4.79 14.35
N MET A 206 24.58 4.69 13.05
CA MET A 206 23.28 5.01 12.50
C MET A 206 22.87 3.97 11.45
N LEU A 207 21.73 3.32 11.66
CA LEU A 207 21.12 2.46 10.65
C LEU A 207 20.36 3.29 9.63
N ILE A 208 20.61 3.07 8.35
CA ILE A 208 19.83 3.69 7.26
C ILE A 208 18.50 2.96 7.14
N THR A 209 17.42 3.64 7.50
CA THR A 209 16.07 3.08 7.55
C THR A 209 15.19 3.54 6.39
N SER A 210 15.48 4.70 5.83
CA SER A 210 14.74 5.26 4.71
C SER A 210 15.66 5.95 3.71
N LEU A 211 15.20 6.08 2.48
CA LEU A 211 15.90 6.74 1.40
C LEU A 211 14.98 7.79 0.79
N GLU A 212 15.49 9.02 0.69
CA GLU A 212 14.83 10.06 -0.05
C GLU A 212 15.68 10.45 -1.27
N TYR A 213 15.06 11.08 -2.23
CA TYR A 213 15.72 11.55 -3.43
C TYR A 213 15.38 13.02 -3.67
N SER A 214 16.40 13.80 -3.93
CA SER A 214 16.27 15.19 -4.37
C SER A 214 16.91 15.35 -5.75
N SER A 215 16.22 16.01 -6.66
CA SER A 215 16.78 16.33 -8.00
C SER A 215 18.07 17.17 -7.94
N TYR A 216 18.29 17.89 -6.84
CA TYR A 216 19.44 18.76 -6.62
C TYR A 216 20.62 18.05 -5.95
N THR A 217 20.36 17.18 -5.00
CA THR A 217 21.39 16.63 -4.11
C THR A 217 21.57 15.13 -4.27
N GLY A 218 20.74 14.49 -5.08
CA GLY A 218 20.73 13.04 -5.29
C GLY A 218 20.10 12.28 -4.11
N ARG A 219 20.66 11.13 -3.80
CA ARG A 219 20.18 10.24 -2.75
C ARG A 219 20.50 10.79 -1.35
N ILE A 220 19.54 10.67 -0.45
CA ILE A 220 19.60 11.14 0.94
C ILE A 220 19.32 9.93 1.84
N ALA A 221 20.27 9.59 2.70
CA ALA A 221 20.11 8.55 3.70
C ALA A 221 19.42 9.10 4.95
N VAL A 222 18.34 8.47 5.40
CA VAL A 222 17.59 8.85 6.60
C VAL A 222 17.65 7.75 7.63
N GLY A 223 17.87 8.10 8.88
CA GLY A 223 17.87 7.15 9.99
C GLY A 223 17.95 7.85 11.34
N LYS A 224 17.81 7.08 12.41
CA LYS A 224 18.01 7.51 13.78
C LYS A 224 19.46 7.24 14.20
N LEU A 225 20.12 8.23 14.76
CA LEU A 225 21.45 8.05 15.35
C LEU A 225 21.30 7.31 16.68
N THR A 226 21.78 6.07 16.74
CA THR A 226 21.61 5.19 17.90
C THR A 226 22.73 5.31 18.93
N ARG A 227 23.92 5.80 18.52
CA ARG A 227 25.08 5.99 19.38
C ARG A 227 25.93 7.16 18.88
N GLY A 228 26.57 7.87 19.81
CA GLY A 228 27.55 8.90 19.55
C GLY A 228 27.00 10.17 18.94
N THR A 229 27.84 10.86 18.19
CA THR A 229 27.52 12.14 17.51
C THR A 229 28.03 12.10 16.08
N LEU A 230 27.23 12.55 15.13
CA LEU A 230 27.64 12.75 13.73
C LEU A 230 27.89 14.22 13.45
N ARG A 231 28.89 14.52 12.61
CA ARG A 231 29.24 15.89 12.21
C ARG A 231 29.27 16.04 10.69
N ALA A 232 28.87 17.20 10.22
CA ALA A 232 29.04 17.56 8.82
C ALA A 232 30.54 17.56 8.45
N GLY A 233 30.87 17.00 7.28
CA GLY A 233 32.27 16.85 6.85
C GLY A 233 33.04 15.71 7.52
N GLN A 234 32.43 14.92 8.40
CA GLN A 234 33.08 13.80 9.08
C GLN A 234 33.36 12.63 8.10
N ASN A 235 34.55 12.03 8.25
CA ASN A 235 34.81 10.74 7.60
C ASN A 235 34.16 9.63 8.38
N VAL A 236 33.50 8.70 7.67
CA VAL A 236 32.75 7.59 8.23
C VAL A 236 32.95 6.35 7.39
N THR A 237 32.60 5.20 7.92
CA THR A 237 32.53 3.93 7.17
C THR A 237 31.07 3.57 6.96
N LEU A 238 30.69 3.30 5.71
CA LEU A 238 29.43 2.68 5.34
C LEU A 238 29.63 1.16 5.41
N ALA A 239 29.06 0.53 6.41
CA ALA A 239 29.01 -0.92 6.55
C ALA A 239 27.75 -1.43 5.85
N LYS A 240 27.95 -2.33 4.89
CA LYS A 240 26.84 -2.93 4.16
C LYS A 240 26.04 -3.88 5.05
N ARG A 241 24.78 -4.11 4.70
CA ARG A 241 23.87 -5.01 5.44
C ARG A 241 24.36 -6.46 5.54
N ASP A 242 25.35 -6.86 4.72
CA ASP A 242 26.04 -8.16 4.84
C ASP A 242 26.95 -8.25 6.06
N GLY A 243 27.21 -7.12 6.74
CA GLY A 243 28.07 -7.01 7.90
C GLY A 243 29.58 -7.20 7.61
N VAL A 244 29.96 -7.38 6.36
CA VAL A 244 31.33 -7.69 5.92
C VAL A 244 31.89 -6.59 5.02
N THR A 245 31.11 -6.12 4.06
CA THR A 245 31.56 -5.10 3.09
C THR A 245 31.57 -3.73 3.75
N MET A 246 32.75 -3.09 3.74
CA MET A 246 33.01 -1.79 4.35
C MET A 246 33.50 -0.79 3.30
N GLN A 247 32.81 0.36 3.20
CA GLN A 247 33.18 1.44 2.27
C GLN A 247 33.50 2.71 3.04
N LYS A 248 34.72 3.19 2.94
CA LYS A 248 35.13 4.47 3.53
C LYS A 248 34.56 5.63 2.72
N THR A 249 33.93 6.57 3.39
CA THR A 249 33.21 7.68 2.77
C THR A 249 33.23 8.93 3.66
N LYS A 250 32.64 10.02 3.18
CA LYS A 250 32.58 11.30 3.90
C LYS A 250 31.17 11.87 3.85
N ILE A 251 30.66 12.31 4.98
CA ILE A 251 29.40 13.07 5.08
C ILE A 251 29.64 14.45 4.46
N ARG A 252 28.89 14.82 3.42
CA ARG A 252 28.96 16.16 2.85
C ARG A 252 28.09 17.13 3.63
N ASP A 253 26.80 16.82 3.74
CA ASP A 253 25.82 17.62 4.44
C ASP A 253 25.06 16.76 5.43
N LEU A 254 24.77 17.34 6.60
CA LEU A 254 24.00 16.73 7.67
C LEU A 254 22.77 17.61 7.92
N MET A 255 21.61 17.00 8.02
CA MET A 255 20.34 17.71 8.20
C MET A 255 19.47 17.04 9.25
N VAL A 256 18.64 17.82 9.92
CA VAL A 256 17.56 17.37 10.79
C VAL A 256 16.21 17.82 10.22
N PHE A 257 15.14 17.13 10.61
CA PHE A 257 13.78 17.53 10.23
C PHE A 257 13.35 18.75 11.05
N GLU A 258 12.74 19.73 10.40
CA GLU A 258 12.17 20.93 11.03
C GLU A 258 10.86 21.28 10.30
N GLY A 259 9.72 21.11 10.98
CA GLY A 259 8.42 21.18 10.33
C GLY A 259 8.28 20.10 9.25
N LEU A 260 7.89 20.53 8.07
CA LEU A 260 7.81 19.68 6.85
C LEU A 260 9.12 19.66 6.05
N GLY A 261 10.11 20.46 6.46
CA GLY A 261 11.38 20.62 5.75
C GLY A 261 12.56 19.96 6.47
N LYS A 262 13.74 20.27 5.95
CA LYS A 262 15.02 19.85 6.53
C LYS A 262 15.92 21.06 6.71
N LYS A 263 16.60 21.11 7.84
CA LYS A 263 17.57 22.16 8.19
C LYS A 263 18.97 21.57 8.26
N LYS A 264 19.93 22.23 7.61
CA LYS A 264 21.34 21.87 7.75
C LYS A 264 21.83 22.16 9.16
N VAL A 265 22.61 21.23 9.70
CA VAL A 265 23.24 21.35 11.02
C VAL A 265 24.68 20.90 10.96
N ASP A 266 25.51 21.40 11.87
CA ASP A 266 26.91 21.03 11.96
C ASP A 266 27.11 19.69 12.67
N GLU A 267 26.22 19.39 13.64
CA GLU A 267 26.26 18.12 14.37
C GLU A 267 24.87 17.63 14.75
N VAL A 268 24.74 16.30 14.91
CA VAL A 268 23.54 15.60 15.35
C VAL A 268 23.89 14.70 16.52
N PRO A 269 23.20 14.83 17.67
CA PRO A 269 23.42 13.99 18.83
C PRO A 269 22.69 12.63 18.71
N CYS A 270 23.09 11.68 19.54
CA CYS A 270 22.41 10.39 19.72
C CYS A 270 20.91 10.60 20.01
N GLY A 271 20.07 9.77 19.41
CA GLY A 271 18.62 9.79 19.56
C GLY A 271 17.87 10.62 18.51
N GLU A 272 18.54 11.51 17.79
CA GLU A 272 17.92 12.35 16.76
C GLU A 272 17.76 11.58 15.43
N ILE A 273 16.70 11.92 14.70
CA ILE A 273 16.46 11.44 13.33
C ILE A 273 17.10 12.43 12.37
N CYS A 274 18.02 11.96 11.56
CA CYS A 274 18.75 12.83 10.65
C CYS A 274 18.76 12.31 9.21
N ALA A 275 19.08 13.25 8.31
CA ALA A 275 19.22 13.01 6.88
C ALA A 275 20.66 13.36 6.46
N ILE A 276 21.32 12.44 5.76
CA ILE A 276 22.73 12.53 5.38
C ILE A 276 22.85 12.56 3.87
N MET A 277 23.67 13.47 3.36
CA MET A 277 23.98 13.61 1.94
C MET A 277 25.47 13.47 1.66
N GLY A 278 25.78 13.07 0.41
CA GLY A 278 27.14 12.94 -0.10
C GLY A 278 27.75 11.55 0.10
N ILE A 279 26.99 10.58 0.60
CA ILE A 279 27.37 9.18 0.61
C ILE A 279 26.80 8.54 -0.66
N GLU A 280 27.63 7.81 -1.39
CA GLU A 280 27.22 7.06 -2.58
C GLU A 280 27.12 5.55 -2.31
N GLY A 281 26.31 4.86 -3.10
CA GLY A 281 26.21 3.42 -3.07
C GLY A 281 25.57 2.82 -1.81
N PHE A 282 24.94 3.63 -0.94
CA PHE A 282 24.25 3.12 0.24
C PHE A 282 22.89 2.52 -0.12
N GLU A 283 22.48 1.58 0.70
CA GLU A 283 21.16 0.92 0.64
C GLU A 283 20.49 1.01 2.01
N ILE A 284 19.16 0.82 2.03
CA ILE A 284 18.44 0.72 3.29
C ILE A 284 18.89 -0.57 4.01
N GLY A 285 19.16 -0.46 5.32
CA GLY A 285 19.74 -1.54 6.12
C GLY A 285 21.25 -1.49 6.25
N ASP A 286 21.95 -0.62 5.49
CA ASP A 286 23.35 -0.32 5.71
C ASP A 286 23.52 0.51 6.98
N THR A 287 24.69 0.43 7.62
CA THR A 287 25.01 1.19 8.83
C THR A 287 26.12 2.22 8.55
N ILE A 288 25.90 3.46 8.99
CA ILE A 288 26.95 4.46 9.05
C ILE A 288 27.66 4.30 10.40
N CYS A 289 28.97 4.05 10.36
CA CYS A 289 29.79 3.75 11.50
C CYS A 289 31.00 4.67 11.59
N ASP A 290 31.75 4.51 12.69
CA ASP A 290 33.06 5.11 12.84
C ASP A 290 34.01 4.73 11.70
N TYR A 291 34.93 5.66 11.37
CA TYR A 291 35.84 5.50 10.23
C TYR A 291 36.87 4.40 10.44
N ASP A 292 37.43 4.28 11.65
CA ASP A 292 38.52 3.36 11.98
C ASP A 292 38.03 2.07 12.61
N ASN A 293 36.95 2.12 13.40
CA ASN A 293 36.36 0.96 14.09
C ASN A 293 34.89 0.80 13.70
N PRO A 294 34.58 0.30 12.50
CA PRO A 294 33.20 0.13 12.06
C PRO A 294 32.50 -0.99 12.83
N GLU A 295 31.35 -0.69 13.40
CA GLU A 295 30.46 -1.64 14.09
C GLU A 295 29.09 -1.62 13.42
N PRO A 296 28.77 -2.55 12.50
CA PRO A 296 27.48 -2.61 11.84
C PRO A 296 26.37 -2.99 12.81
N LEU A 297 25.21 -2.36 12.66
CA LEU A 297 23.98 -2.78 13.32
C LEU A 297 23.36 -3.97 12.60
N PRO A 298 22.63 -4.84 13.30
CA PRO A 298 21.89 -5.92 12.65
C PRO A 298 20.92 -5.31 11.64
N PRO A 299 20.86 -5.86 10.41
CA PRO A 299 19.94 -5.35 9.40
C PRO A 299 18.49 -5.60 9.82
N ILE A 300 17.60 -4.71 9.41
CA ILE A 300 16.16 -4.89 9.61
C ILE A 300 15.72 -6.07 8.76
N ALA A 301 15.07 -7.07 9.38
CA ALA A 301 14.46 -8.16 8.65
C ALA A 301 13.34 -7.62 7.76
N ILE A 302 13.45 -7.84 6.46
CA ILE A 302 12.44 -7.46 5.49
C ILE A 302 11.78 -8.75 5.02
N ASP A 303 10.46 -8.84 5.16
CA ASP A 303 9.73 -10.00 4.65
C ASP A 303 9.96 -10.15 3.14
N GLU A 304 10.13 -11.37 2.70
CA GLU A 304 10.33 -11.68 1.29
C GLU A 304 9.07 -11.41 0.46
N PRO A 305 9.23 -11.09 -0.84
CA PRO A 305 8.10 -10.99 -1.75
C PRO A 305 7.30 -12.30 -1.79
N THR A 306 5.99 -12.21 -1.87
CA THR A 306 5.07 -13.36 -1.96
C THR A 306 4.47 -13.53 -3.35
N MET A 307 4.48 -12.48 -4.16
CA MET A 307 3.87 -12.44 -5.48
C MET A 307 4.84 -11.95 -6.55
N SER A 308 4.58 -12.35 -7.79
CA SER A 308 5.29 -11.90 -8.98
C SER A 308 4.30 -11.56 -10.09
N MET A 309 4.66 -10.59 -10.92
CA MET A 309 3.97 -10.26 -12.18
C MET A 309 4.97 -10.13 -13.31
N LEU A 310 4.55 -10.50 -14.51
CA LEU A 310 5.32 -10.25 -15.72
C LEU A 310 5.01 -8.85 -16.25
N PHE A 311 6.03 -8.01 -16.36
CA PHE A 311 5.96 -6.71 -17.04
C PHE A 311 6.61 -6.86 -18.42
N THR A 312 5.96 -6.40 -19.47
CA THR A 312 6.51 -6.47 -20.83
C THR A 312 6.10 -5.24 -21.62
N ILE A 313 6.80 -4.99 -22.73
CA ILE A 313 6.42 -3.91 -23.63
C ILE A 313 5.01 -4.15 -24.19
N ASN A 314 4.28 -3.08 -24.45
CA ASN A 314 3.02 -3.19 -25.18
C ASN A 314 3.28 -3.54 -26.64
N ASN A 315 2.72 -4.65 -27.12
CA ASN A 315 2.77 -5.07 -28.51
C ASN A 315 1.38 -5.14 -29.15
N SER A 316 0.40 -4.39 -28.59
CA SER A 316 -0.94 -4.29 -29.14
C SER A 316 -0.95 -3.46 -30.44
N PRO A 317 -2.03 -3.55 -31.24
CA PRO A 317 -2.22 -2.67 -32.41
C PRO A 317 -2.27 -1.17 -32.07
N PHE A 318 -2.41 -0.83 -30.78
CA PHE A 318 -2.42 0.57 -30.29
C PHE A 318 -1.10 1.00 -29.65
N PHE A 319 -0.05 0.19 -29.79
CA PHE A 319 1.28 0.51 -29.30
C PHE A 319 1.74 1.92 -29.69
N GLY A 320 2.22 2.68 -28.70
CA GLY A 320 2.82 4.00 -28.89
C GLY A 320 1.82 5.12 -29.21
N LYS A 321 0.50 4.88 -29.11
CA LYS A 321 -0.49 5.94 -29.33
C LYS A 321 -0.61 6.90 -28.16
N ASP A 322 -0.44 6.38 -26.94
CA ASP A 322 -0.70 7.12 -25.72
C ASP A 322 0.58 7.36 -24.91
N GLY A 323 1.50 6.40 -24.90
CA GLY A 323 2.68 6.41 -24.04
C GLY A 323 3.86 7.17 -24.63
N LYS A 324 4.59 7.88 -23.75
CA LYS A 324 5.87 8.52 -24.08
C LYS A 324 7.04 7.53 -23.96
N TYR A 325 6.97 6.64 -22.97
CA TYR A 325 8.01 5.66 -22.66
C TYR A 325 7.49 4.25 -22.94
N VAL A 326 7.87 3.70 -24.09
CA VAL A 326 7.25 2.47 -24.64
C VAL A 326 8.25 1.33 -24.85
N THR A 327 9.56 1.55 -24.66
CA THR A 327 10.61 0.55 -24.94
C THR A 327 10.99 -0.23 -23.69
N SER A 328 11.51 -1.45 -23.87
CA SER A 328 12.04 -2.28 -22.78
C SER A 328 13.14 -1.57 -21.98
N ARG A 329 13.97 -0.76 -22.65
CA ARG A 329 14.99 0.05 -21.99
C ARG A 329 14.37 1.08 -21.02
N HIS A 330 13.34 1.78 -21.42
CA HIS A 330 12.65 2.75 -20.57
C HIS A 330 12.04 2.07 -19.33
N ILE A 331 11.39 0.91 -19.56
CA ILE A 331 10.79 0.13 -18.45
C ILE A 331 11.89 -0.33 -17.49
N LYS A 332 13.00 -0.87 -18.00
CA LYS A 332 14.13 -1.31 -17.18
C LYS A 332 14.70 -0.17 -16.35
N GLU A 333 15.06 0.96 -16.97
CA GLU A 333 15.60 2.14 -16.28
C GLU A 333 14.65 2.66 -15.19
N ARG A 334 13.34 2.54 -15.40
CA ARG A 334 12.34 2.94 -14.40
C ARG A 334 12.28 1.93 -13.25
N LEU A 335 12.31 0.64 -13.55
CA LEU A 335 12.33 -0.42 -12.54
C LEU A 335 13.62 -0.38 -11.72
N ASP A 336 14.78 -0.14 -12.35
CA ASP A 336 16.06 0.01 -11.65
C ASP A 336 16.01 1.19 -10.65
N ARG A 337 15.43 2.33 -11.04
CA ARG A 337 15.19 3.46 -10.13
C ARG A 337 14.23 3.13 -8.98
N GLU A 338 13.24 2.27 -9.22
CA GLU A 338 12.34 1.83 -8.16
C GLU A 338 13.05 0.93 -7.15
N LEU A 339 13.90 0.01 -7.62
CA LEU A 339 14.71 -0.87 -6.76
C LEU A 339 15.62 -0.08 -5.81
N GLU A 340 16.07 1.11 -6.20
CA GLU A 340 16.87 1.97 -5.33
C GLU A 340 16.09 2.46 -4.11
N LYS A 341 14.76 2.60 -4.21
CA LYS A 341 13.89 3.17 -3.17
C LYS A 341 13.11 2.11 -2.41
N ASN A 342 12.84 0.96 -3.04
CA ASN A 342 11.92 -0.05 -2.54
C ASN A 342 12.61 -1.40 -2.39
N LEU A 343 13.01 -1.73 -1.16
CA LEU A 343 13.66 -3.01 -0.84
C LEU A 343 12.73 -4.23 -0.88
N ALA A 344 11.43 -4.00 -0.77
CA ALA A 344 10.45 -5.08 -0.86
C ALA A 344 10.17 -5.50 -2.31
N LEU A 345 10.74 -4.78 -3.28
CA LEU A 345 10.65 -5.07 -4.70
C LEU A 345 11.89 -5.84 -5.16
N ARG A 346 11.69 -6.82 -6.02
CA ARG A 346 12.76 -7.53 -6.72
C ARG A 346 12.42 -7.60 -8.20
N VAL A 347 13.39 -7.44 -9.08
CA VAL A 347 13.22 -7.53 -10.52
C VAL A 347 14.24 -8.50 -11.10
N THR A 348 13.77 -9.41 -11.93
CA THR A 348 14.64 -10.33 -12.70
C THR A 348 14.25 -10.29 -14.18
N PRO A 349 15.14 -10.63 -15.10
CA PRO A 349 14.79 -10.81 -16.50
C PRO A 349 13.62 -11.81 -16.64
N GLY A 350 12.70 -11.50 -17.55
CA GLY A 350 11.58 -12.37 -17.88
C GLY A 350 11.92 -13.41 -18.95
N PRO A 351 10.92 -14.13 -19.47
CA PRO A 351 11.10 -15.16 -20.48
C PRO A 351 11.58 -14.62 -21.84
N SER A 352 11.38 -13.34 -22.12
CA SER A 352 11.84 -12.66 -23.34
C SER A 352 12.73 -11.46 -23.00
N ALA A 353 13.53 -11.01 -23.96
CA ALA A 353 14.42 -9.86 -23.79
C ALA A 353 13.68 -8.56 -23.41
N ASP A 354 12.39 -8.45 -23.77
CA ASP A 354 11.54 -7.29 -23.54
C ASP A 354 10.59 -7.47 -22.34
N SER A 355 10.91 -8.41 -21.46
CA SER A 355 10.07 -8.72 -20.30
C SER A 355 10.86 -8.79 -19.01
N PHE A 356 10.18 -8.49 -17.90
CA PHE A 356 10.73 -8.45 -16.55
C PHE A 356 9.77 -9.15 -15.58
N ASN A 357 10.30 -10.05 -14.76
CA ASN A 357 9.56 -10.57 -13.61
C ASN A 357 9.74 -9.60 -12.45
N VAL A 358 8.65 -9.00 -12.02
CA VAL A 358 8.61 -8.04 -10.92
C VAL A 358 7.97 -8.72 -9.72
N PHE A 359 8.69 -8.79 -8.61
CA PHE A 359 8.28 -9.47 -7.39
C PHE A 359 7.94 -8.42 -6.34
N GLY A 360 6.82 -8.60 -5.66
CA GLY A 360 6.33 -7.72 -4.61
C GLY A 360 5.58 -8.47 -3.51
N ARG A 361 5.15 -7.75 -2.48
CA ARG A 361 4.47 -8.36 -1.33
C ARG A 361 3.02 -8.71 -1.61
N GLY A 362 2.34 -7.95 -2.46
CA GLY A 362 0.93 -8.14 -2.78
C GLY A 362 0.52 -7.44 -4.06
N VAL A 363 -0.74 -7.63 -4.47
CA VAL A 363 -1.29 -7.02 -5.68
C VAL A 363 -1.32 -5.50 -5.56
N LEU A 364 -1.67 -4.95 -4.38
CA LEU A 364 -1.71 -3.50 -4.15
C LEU A 364 -0.33 -2.86 -4.30
N HIS A 365 0.72 -3.49 -3.77
CA HIS A 365 2.09 -3.00 -3.91
C HIS A 365 2.51 -2.88 -5.38
N LEU A 366 2.23 -3.92 -6.18
CA LEU A 366 2.56 -3.94 -7.61
C LEU A 366 1.65 -3.00 -8.42
N SER A 367 0.37 -2.86 -8.06
CA SER A 367 -0.55 -1.95 -8.74
C SER A 367 -0.19 -0.47 -8.52
N VAL A 368 0.30 -0.11 -7.34
CA VAL A 368 0.81 1.24 -7.06
C VAL A 368 2.00 1.56 -7.97
N LEU A 369 2.92 0.62 -8.16
CA LEU A 369 4.04 0.80 -9.10
C LEU A 369 3.55 0.98 -10.54
N ILE A 370 2.65 0.14 -11.00
CA ILE A 370 2.08 0.21 -12.36
C ILE A 370 1.36 1.55 -12.57
N GLU A 371 0.53 1.97 -11.61
CA GLU A 371 -0.22 3.23 -11.69
C GLU A 371 0.71 4.45 -11.68
N THR A 372 1.79 4.41 -10.88
CA THR A 372 2.82 5.46 -10.88
C THR A 372 3.50 5.54 -12.24
N MET A 373 3.90 4.40 -12.81
CA MET A 373 4.49 4.35 -14.16
C MET A 373 3.52 4.89 -15.22
N ARG A 374 2.23 4.52 -15.13
CA ARG A 374 1.18 5.02 -16.03
C ARG A 374 1.10 6.55 -16.03
N ARG A 375 1.09 7.17 -14.84
CA ARG A 375 1.03 8.63 -14.67
C ARG A 375 2.32 9.33 -15.12
N GLU A 376 3.45 8.67 -15.02
CA GLU A 376 4.72 9.15 -15.55
C GLU A 376 4.80 9.09 -17.09
N GLY A 377 3.81 8.51 -17.77
CA GLY A 377 3.72 8.42 -19.23
C GLY A 377 4.28 7.13 -19.81
N TYR A 378 4.44 6.07 -19.02
CA TYR A 378 4.83 4.75 -19.49
C TYR A 378 3.65 4.00 -20.09
N GLU A 379 3.94 3.21 -21.11
CA GLU A 379 3.02 2.27 -21.75
C GLU A 379 3.63 0.86 -21.66
N LEU A 380 2.90 -0.05 -21.03
CA LEU A 380 3.34 -1.43 -20.82
C LEU A 380 2.14 -2.37 -20.76
N GLN A 381 2.40 -3.66 -20.78
CA GLN A 381 1.40 -4.66 -20.44
C GLN A 381 1.91 -5.56 -19.32
N VAL A 382 0.98 -6.02 -18.52
CA VAL A 382 1.26 -6.82 -17.33
C VAL A 382 0.45 -8.11 -17.34
N GLY A 383 1.09 -9.19 -16.90
CA GLY A 383 0.47 -10.50 -16.78
C GLY A 383 -0.25 -10.71 -15.45
N GLN A 384 -0.94 -11.82 -15.36
CA GLN A 384 -1.63 -12.23 -14.12
C GLN A 384 -0.68 -12.30 -12.93
N PRO A 385 -1.08 -11.80 -11.75
CA PRO A 385 -0.34 -12.01 -10.51
C PRO A 385 -0.18 -13.49 -10.19
N ARG A 386 1.03 -13.91 -9.85
CA ARG A 386 1.36 -15.30 -9.49
C ARG A 386 2.04 -15.33 -8.14
N VAL A 387 1.66 -16.27 -7.29
CA VAL A 387 2.34 -16.50 -6.02
C VAL A 387 3.70 -17.16 -6.24
N ILE A 388 4.66 -16.84 -5.38
CA ILE A 388 5.98 -17.43 -5.40
C ILE A 388 5.90 -18.79 -4.71
N VAL A 389 6.25 -19.83 -5.45
CA VAL A 389 6.29 -21.20 -4.94
C VAL A 389 7.74 -21.55 -4.61
N LYS A 390 7.96 -22.14 -3.43
CA LYS A 390 9.26 -22.61 -2.97
C LYS A 390 9.25 -24.13 -2.80
N GLU A 391 10.40 -24.74 -2.93
CA GLU A 391 10.61 -26.13 -2.54
C GLU A 391 11.25 -26.15 -1.15
N ILE A 392 10.55 -26.68 -0.16
CA ILE A 392 11.00 -26.79 1.23
C ILE A 392 10.92 -28.28 1.59
N ASP A 393 12.02 -28.86 2.01
CA ASP A 393 12.13 -30.28 2.37
C ASP A 393 11.60 -31.23 1.27
N GLY A 394 11.87 -30.89 -0.01
CA GLY A 394 11.44 -31.67 -1.17
C GLY A 394 9.94 -31.59 -1.46
N LYS A 395 9.21 -30.67 -0.82
CA LYS A 395 7.78 -30.43 -1.06
C LYS A 395 7.56 -29.06 -1.67
N LYS A 396 6.64 -29.00 -2.63
CA LYS A 396 6.17 -27.76 -3.21
C LYS A 396 5.36 -27.00 -2.14
N CYS A 397 5.83 -25.82 -1.73
CA CYS A 397 5.19 -24.97 -0.73
C CYS A 397 4.77 -23.64 -1.34
N GLU A 398 3.65 -23.11 -0.86
CA GLU A 398 3.10 -21.83 -1.25
C GLU A 398 2.93 -20.91 -0.04
N PRO A 399 2.90 -19.58 -0.25
CA PRO A 399 2.68 -18.64 0.84
C PRO A 399 1.24 -18.77 1.36
N ILE A 400 1.12 -18.89 2.68
CA ILE A 400 -0.15 -18.93 3.40
C ILE A 400 -0.30 -17.64 4.18
N GLU A 401 -1.48 -17.09 4.14
CA GLU A 401 -1.82 -15.85 4.83
C GLU A 401 -2.88 -16.09 5.90
N GLU A 402 -2.80 -15.29 6.93
CA GLU A 402 -3.85 -15.14 7.93
C GLU A 402 -4.78 -14.03 7.45
N LEU A 403 -5.98 -14.42 7.04
CA LEU A 403 -7.02 -13.54 6.56
C LEU A 403 -7.98 -13.22 7.70
N THR A 404 -8.19 -11.94 8.00
CA THR A 404 -9.21 -11.46 8.94
C THR A 404 -10.28 -10.70 8.18
N VAL A 405 -11.53 -11.11 8.37
CA VAL A 405 -12.69 -10.44 7.79
C VAL A 405 -13.62 -10.02 8.92
N ASP A 406 -13.98 -8.74 8.93
CA ASP A 406 -14.96 -8.16 9.84
C ASP A 406 -16.21 -7.78 9.02
N CYS A 407 -17.36 -8.38 9.33
CA CYS A 407 -18.59 -8.18 8.59
C CYS A 407 -19.82 -8.22 9.52
N PRO A 408 -20.98 -7.65 9.11
CA PRO A 408 -22.24 -7.87 9.81
C PRO A 408 -22.56 -9.36 9.95
N GLU A 409 -23.16 -9.74 11.08
CA GLU A 409 -23.44 -11.15 11.40
C GLU A 409 -24.24 -11.88 10.32
N GLU A 410 -25.17 -11.19 9.67
CA GLU A 410 -26.01 -11.74 8.58
C GLU A 410 -25.21 -12.23 7.36
N TYR A 411 -24.00 -11.66 7.12
CA TYR A 411 -23.13 -12.05 5.99
C TYR A 411 -22.05 -13.07 6.38
N SER A 412 -21.93 -13.45 7.64
CA SER A 412 -20.86 -14.34 8.14
C SER A 412 -20.82 -15.68 7.38
N GLY A 413 -21.98 -16.29 7.14
CA GLY A 413 -22.09 -17.54 6.37
C GLY A 413 -21.58 -17.40 4.93
N THR A 414 -21.93 -16.29 4.26
CA THR A 414 -21.49 -16.00 2.88
C THR A 414 -19.98 -15.79 2.81
N VAL A 415 -19.42 -15.08 3.79
CA VAL A 415 -17.97 -14.86 3.88
C VAL A 415 -17.22 -16.16 4.09
N ILE A 416 -17.72 -17.04 4.98
CA ILE A 416 -17.14 -18.37 5.22
C ILE A 416 -17.17 -19.21 3.93
N GLU A 417 -18.28 -19.21 3.21
CA GLU A 417 -18.41 -19.94 1.93
C GLU A 417 -17.39 -19.44 0.91
N LEU A 418 -17.28 -18.12 0.71
CA LEU A 418 -16.34 -17.51 -0.24
C LEU A 418 -14.88 -17.84 0.10
N ALA A 419 -14.49 -17.74 1.37
CA ALA A 419 -13.13 -18.07 1.82
C ALA A 419 -12.84 -19.57 1.64
N THR A 420 -13.78 -20.46 1.98
CA THR A 420 -13.62 -21.91 1.88
C THR A 420 -13.50 -22.36 0.42
N LYS A 421 -14.25 -21.79 -0.52
CA LYS A 421 -14.08 -22.03 -1.97
C LYS A 421 -12.67 -21.69 -2.46
N ARG A 422 -12.00 -20.76 -1.80
CA ARG A 422 -10.62 -20.36 -2.07
C ARG A 422 -9.58 -21.12 -1.21
N LYS A 423 -9.96 -22.27 -0.65
CA LYS A 423 -9.11 -23.11 0.23
C LYS A 423 -8.74 -22.43 1.56
N GLY A 424 -9.52 -21.45 1.99
CA GLY A 424 -9.39 -20.87 3.34
C GLY A 424 -9.97 -21.81 4.39
N THR A 425 -9.25 -21.98 5.48
CA THR A 425 -9.69 -22.74 6.66
C THR A 425 -10.01 -21.76 7.77
N LEU A 426 -11.25 -21.78 8.29
CA LEU A 426 -11.64 -20.93 9.42
C LEU A 426 -10.86 -21.36 10.66
N THR A 427 -10.15 -20.43 11.28
CA THR A 427 -9.33 -20.65 12.48
C THR A 427 -9.99 -20.09 13.73
N ASN A 428 -10.70 -18.96 13.59
CA ASN A 428 -11.38 -18.32 14.72
C ASN A 428 -12.63 -17.55 14.26
N MET A 429 -13.62 -17.45 15.15
CA MET A 429 -14.82 -16.65 14.94
C MET A 429 -15.20 -15.98 16.24
N ALA A 430 -15.32 -14.67 16.25
CA ALA A 430 -15.69 -13.88 17.40
C ALA A 430 -16.81 -12.89 17.04
N SER A 431 -17.90 -12.92 17.78
CA SER A 431 -19.00 -11.95 17.64
C SER A 431 -18.69 -10.72 18.49
N ASN A 432 -18.85 -9.53 17.92
CA ASN A 432 -18.65 -8.26 18.57
C ASN A 432 -19.86 -7.33 18.31
N GLY A 433 -20.91 -7.54 19.08
CA GLY A 433 -22.18 -6.84 18.90
C GLY A 433 -22.93 -7.30 17.65
N ASP A 434 -23.12 -6.38 16.71
CA ASP A 434 -23.79 -6.59 15.42
C ASP A 434 -22.84 -7.06 14.30
N ARG A 435 -21.54 -7.14 14.59
CA ARG A 435 -20.50 -7.58 13.64
C ARG A 435 -19.82 -8.86 14.12
N THR A 436 -19.37 -9.65 13.15
CA THR A 436 -18.61 -10.87 13.39
C THR A 436 -17.24 -10.77 12.76
N ARG A 437 -16.22 -11.08 13.55
CA ARG A 437 -14.84 -11.22 13.08
C ARG A 437 -14.54 -12.68 12.78
N LEU A 438 -14.07 -12.92 11.56
CA LEU A 438 -13.73 -14.25 11.04
C LEU A 438 -12.24 -14.27 10.71
N GLU A 439 -11.51 -15.25 11.19
CA GLU A 439 -10.10 -15.44 10.92
C GLU A 439 -9.88 -16.74 10.15
N PHE A 440 -9.10 -16.69 9.08
CA PHE A 440 -8.83 -17.84 8.21
C PHE A 440 -7.32 -17.99 7.98
N SER A 441 -6.89 -19.23 7.81
CA SER A 441 -5.63 -19.57 7.15
C SER A 441 -5.91 -19.86 5.68
N ILE A 442 -5.35 -19.10 4.75
CA ILE A 442 -5.70 -19.16 3.32
C ILE A 442 -4.45 -19.01 2.45
N PRO A 443 -4.32 -19.74 1.32
CA PRO A 443 -3.24 -19.51 0.36
C PRO A 443 -3.30 -18.10 -0.22
N SER A 444 -2.15 -17.41 -0.36
CA SER A 444 -2.10 -16.06 -0.94
C SER A 444 -2.77 -15.95 -2.31
N ARG A 445 -2.70 -17.01 -3.13
CA ARG A 445 -3.42 -17.05 -4.42
C ARG A 445 -4.95 -17.07 -4.23
N GLY A 446 -5.46 -17.57 -3.11
CA GLY A 446 -6.89 -17.55 -2.79
C GLY A 446 -7.43 -16.16 -2.46
N ILE A 447 -6.56 -15.23 -2.07
CA ILE A 447 -6.91 -13.85 -1.75
C ILE A 447 -7.10 -13.00 -3.01
N ILE A 448 -6.43 -13.37 -4.11
CA ILE A 448 -6.54 -12.64 -5.39
C ILE A 448 -8.01 -12.60 -5.83
N GLY A 449 -8.59 -11.40 -5.96
CA GLY A 449 -10.00 -11.17 -6.31
C GLY A 449 -11.03 -11.49 -5.22
N LEU A 450 -10.60 -11.98 -4.04
CA LEU A 450 -11.51 -12.32 -2.96
C LEU A 450 -12.15 -11.07 -2.35
N ARG A 451 -11.38 -9.97 -2.23
CA ARG A 451 -11.85 -8.69 -1.67
C ARG A 451 -13.05 -8.15 -2.45
N SER A 452 -12.95 -8.08 -3.77
CA SER A 452 -14.05 -7.59 -4.64
C SER A 452 -15.29 -8.46 -4.51
N ASN A 453 -15.11 -9.78 -4.43
CA ASN A 453 -16.21 -10.73 -4.25
C ASN A 453 -16.89 -10.57 -2.87
N MET A 454 -16.10 -10.40 -1.81
CA MET A 454 -16.63 -10.18 -0.46
C MET A 454 -17.38 -8.86 -0.35
N LEU A 455 -16.83 -7.76 -0.87
CA LEU A 455 -17.51 -6.45 -0.88
C LEU A 455 -18.84 -6.53 -1.63
N THR A 456 -18.87 -7.19 -2.78
CA THR A 456 -20.12 -7.37 -3.53
C THR A 456 -21.14 -8.21 -2.76
N ALA A 457 -20.70 -9.29 -2.13
CA ALA A 457 -21.57 -10.21 -1.39
C ALA A 457 -22.09 -9.65 -0.06
N THR A 458 -21.40 -8.65 0.50
CA THR A 458 -21.75 -8.00 1.78
C THR A 458 -22.24 -6.57 1.60
N ALA A 459 -22.70 -6.19 0.42
CA ALA A 459 -23.15 -4.83 0.09
C ALA A 459 -22.14 -3.72 0.43
N GLY A 460 -20.83 -4.04 0.39
CA GLY A 460 -19.73 -3.12 0.70
C GLY A 460 -19.31 -3.09 2.17
N GLU A 461 -19.94 -3.87 3.05
CA GLU A 461 -19.74 -3.76 4.49
C GLU A 461 -18.62 -4.64 5.06
N ALA A 462 -18.07 -5.59 4.29
CA ALA A 462 -16.94 -6.41 4.74
C ALA A 462 -15.64 -5.62 4.75
N ILE A 463 -14.91 -5.72 5.85
CA ILE A 463 -13.55 -5.18 5.98
C ILE A 463 -12.60 -6.37 6.00
N MET A 464 -11.70 -6.43 5.04
CA MET A 464 -10.80 -7.54 4.85
C MET A 464 -9.35 -7.09 5.01
N THR A 465 -8.59 -7.84 5.79
CA THR A 465 -7.13 -7.70 5.90
C THR A 465 -6.46 -9.04 5.89
N HIS A 466 -5.22 -9.09 5.44
CA HIS A 466 -4.46 -10.32 5.37
C HIS A 466 -2.99 -10.06 5.68
N ARG A 467 -2.29 -11.06 6.18
CA ARG A 467 -0.85 -11.02 6.45
C ARG A 467 -0.20 -12.36 6.15
N LEU A 468 1.06 -12.34 5.74
CA LEU A 468 1.83 -13.56 5.53
C LEU A 468 2.04 -14.28 6.86
N LYS A 469 1.62 -15.55 6.94
CA LYS A 469 1.88 -16.45 8.06
C LYS A 469 3.18 -17.23 7.85
N GLY A 470 3.44 -17.66 6.61
CA GLY A 470 4.61 -18.46 6.24
C GLY A 470 4.39 -19.25 4.97
N PHE A 471 5.19 -20.26 4.73
CA PHE A 471 5.07 -21.17 3.59
C PHE A 471 4.61 -22.54 4.09
N GLU A 472 3.54 -23.08 3.49
CA GLU A 472 3.01 -24.40 3.80
C GLU A 472 2.86 -25.23 2.50
N PRO A 473 2.74 -26.56 2.58
CA PRO A 473 2.57 -27.40 1.40
C PRO A 473 1.39 -26.98 0.53
N TRP A 474 1.54 -27.11 -0.77
CA TRP A 474 0.52 -26.78 -1.78
C TRP A 474 -0.79 -27.50 -1.52
N VAL A 475 -1.91 -26.75 -1.42
CA VAL A 475 -3.25 -27.28 -1.05
C VAL A 475 -4.14 -27.62 -2.25
N GLY A 476 -3.59 -27.75 -3.45
CA GLY A 476 -4.34 -28.06 -4.68
C GLY A 476 -4.80 -26.82 -5.44
N ASP A 477 -5.51 -27.00 -6.55
CA ASP A 477 -5.91 -25.91 -7.44
C ASP A 477 -7.10 -25.11 -6.90
N ILE A 478 -7.16 -23.84 -7.26
CA ILE A 478 -8.23 -22.90 -6.93
C ILE A 478 -8.78 -22.35 -8.24
N GLU A 479 -10.10 -22.50 -8.43
CA GLU A 479 -10.78 -21.85 -9.56
C GLU A 479 -10.93 -20.35 -9.28
N MET A 480 -10.30 -19.52 -10.12
CA MET A 480 -10.31 -18.06 -9.96
C MET A 480 -11.49 -17.41 -10.67
N ARG A 481 -11.67 -17.72 -11.95
CA ARG A 481 -12.73 -17.21 -12.82
C ARG A 481 -13.34 -18.38 -13.60
N VAL A 482 -14.65 -18.57 -13.46
CA VAL A 482 -15.39 -19.63 -14.13
C VAL A 482 -15.82 -19.20 -15.54
N ASN A 483 -16.17 -17.91 -15.72
CA ASN A 483 -16.71 -17.38 -16.96
C ASN A 483 -15.61 -17.11 -18.00
N GLY A 484 -15.91 -17.41 -19.26
CA GLY A 484 -15.05 -17.11 -20.39
C GLY A 484 -15.04 -15.63 -20.77
N SER A 485 -14.23 -15.27 -21.75
CA SER A 485 -14.08 -13.92 -22.29
C SER A 485 -14.92 -13.71 -23.55
N ILE A 486 -15.48 -12.51 -23.71
CA ILE A 486 -15.94 -12.01 -25.02
C ILE A 486 -14.78 -11.26 -25.65
N ILE A 487 -14.32 -11.70 -26.82
CA ILE A 487 -13.11 -11.23 -27.48
C ILE A 487 -13.50 -10.53 -28.78
N SER A 488 -12.91 -9.36 -29.07
CA SER A 488 -13.09 -8.71 -30.37
C SER A 488 -12.42 -9.51 -31.48
N GLY A 489 -13.15 -9.79 -32.55
CA GLY A 489 -12.65 -10.47 -33.74
C GLY A 489 -12.05 -9.53 -34.78
N GLU A 490 -12.24 -8.22 -34.64
CA GLU A 490 -11.77 -7.21 -35.58
C GLU A 490 -11.31 -5.93 -34.91
N THR A 491 -10.47 -5.18 -35.60
CA THR A 491 -10.02 -3.84 -35.17
C THR A 491 -10.92 -2.77 -35.80
N GLY A 492 -11.44 -1.86 -34.97
CA GLY A 492 -12.31 -0.77 -35.44
C GLY A 492 -13.07 -0.11 -34.30
N THR A 493 -14.12 0.63 -34.66
CA THR A 493 -15.00 1.31 -33.71
C THR A 493 -16.14 0.38 -33.30
N ALA A 494 -16.40 0.26 -31.99
CA ALA A 494 -17.52 -0.49 -31.46
C ALA A 494 -18.84 0.28 -31.64
N TYR A 495 -19.82 -0.33 -32.31
CA TYR A 495 -21.12 0.30 -32.55
C TYR A 495 -22.19 -0.18 -31.56
N ALA A 496 -23.02 0.76 -31.12
CA ALA A 496 -24.14 0.53 -30.22
C ALA A 496 -25.04 -0.63 -30.70
N TYR A 497 -25.33 -0.69 -31.99
CA TYR A 497 -26.15 -1.74 -32.61
C TYR A 497 -25.56 -3.16 -32.42
N SER A 498 -24.24 -3.29 -32.56
CA SER A 498 -23.58 -4.58 -32.39
C SER A 498 -23.51 -5.00 -30.92
N ILE A 499 -23.24 -4.06 -30.01
CA ILE A 499 -23.23 -4.31 -28.56
C ILE A 499 -24.62 -4.75 -28.10
N ASP A 500 -25.67 -4.05 -28.51
CA ASP A 500 -27.07 -4.37 -28.18
C ASP A 500 -27.45 -5.79 -28.56
N LYS A 501 -27.10 -6.22 -29.76
CA LYS A 501 -27.37 -7.60 -30.23
C LYS A 501 -26.57 -8.69 -29.51
N LEU A 502 -25.49 -8.34 -28.87
CA LEU A 502 -24.58 -9.28 -28.23
C LEU A 502 -24.67 -9.26 -26.70
N GLN A 503 -25.43 -8.32 -26.10
CA GLN A 503 -25.52 -8.18 -24.64
C GLN A 503 -26.14 -9.37 -23.92
N ASP A 504 -26.95 -10.19 -24.61
CA ASP A 504 -27.48 -11.47 -24.06
C ASP A 504 -26.37 -12.53 -23.85
N ARG A 505 -25.20 -12.35 -24.46
CA ARG A 505 -24.08 -13.28 -24.34
C ARG A 505 -23.21 -13.00 -23.14
N GLY A 506 -23.31 -11.80 -22.55
CA GLY A 506 -22.51 -11.45 -21.39
C GLY A 506 -22.46 -9.94 -21.13
N ARG A 507 -21.63 -9.56 -20.17
CA ARG A 507 -21.45 -8.17 -19.76
C ARG A 507 -20.26 -7.54 -20.45
N PHE A 508 -20.47 -6.43 -21.13
CA PHE A 508 -19.40 -5.71 -21.84
C PHE A 508 -18.58 -4.79 -20.92
N PHE A 509 -17.32 -4.55 -21.31
CA PHE A 509 -16.35 -3.65 -20.66
C PHE A 509 -16.11 -2.37 -21.45
N ILE A 510 -16.67 -2.30 -22.68
CA ILE A 510 -16.49 -1.21 -23.62
C ILE A 510 -17.77 -0.42 -23.81
N SER A 511 -17.61 0.86 -24.14
CA SER A 511 -18.72 1.75 -24.50
C SER A 511 -18.92 1.81 -26.00
N PRO A 512 -20.12 2.20 -26.48
CA PRO A 512 -20.32 2.56 -27.89
C PRO A 512 -19.34 3.66 -28.31
N MET A 513 -18.86 3.58 -29.57
CA MET A 513 -17.86 4.49 -30.19
C MET A 513 -16.43 4.32 -29.66
N GLU A 514 -16.17 3.39 -28.76
CA GLU A 514 -14.81 3.05 -28.34
C GLU A 514 -14.05 2.28 -29.42
N GLN A 515 -12.75 2.58 -29.53
CA GLN A 515 -11.85 1.87 -30.45
C GLN A 515 -11.43 0.55 -29.84
N VAL A 516 -11.58 -0.53 -30.56
CA VAL A 516 -11.18 -1.88 -30.17
C VAL A 516 -10.26 -2.51 -31.21
N TYR A 517 -9.53 -3.54 -30.82
CA TYR A 517 -8.68 -4.29 -31.74
C TYR A 517 -8.90 -5.80 -31.61
N GLU A 518 -8.51 -6.54 -32.66
CA GLU A 518 -8.58 -8.01 -32.66
C GLU A 518 -7.81 -8.60 -31.47
N GLY A 519 -8.45 -9.49 -30.72
CA GLY A 519 -7.86 -10.11 -29.53
C GLY A 519 -8.04 -9.31 -28.23
N GLN A 520 -8.64 -8.12 -28.28
CA GLN A 520 -9.02 -7.38 -27.07
C GLN A 520 -10.18 -8.11 -26.36
N VAL A 521 -10.08 -8.27 -25.05
CA VAL A 521 -11.18 -8.79 -24.21
C VAL A 521 -12.12 -7.62 -23.92
N ILE A 522 -13.30 -7.69 -24.49
CA ILE A 522 -14.29 -6.61 -24.48
C ILE A 522 -15.50 -6.89 -23.61
N GLY A 523 -15.53 -8.07 -22.98
CA GLY A 523 -16.62 -8.47 -22.07
C GLY A 523 -16.39 -9.82 -21.42
N GLU A 524 -17.25 -10.13 -20.46
CA GLU A 524 -17.34 -11.42 -19.77
C GLU A 524 -18.48 -12.23 -20.36
N HIS A 525 -18.19 -13.46 -20.77
CA HIS A 525 -19.19 -14.38 -21.32
C HIS A 525 -20.01 -15.02 -20.19
N THR A 526 -21.27 -15.31 -20.44
CA THR A 526 -22.14 -16.02 -19.46
C THR A 526 -21.80 -17.50 -19.30
N ARG A 527 -20.95 -18.06 -20.19
CA ARG A 527 -20.50 -19.45 -20.17
C ARG A 527 -18.99 -19.53 -19.93
N GLN A 528 -18.49 -20.71 -19.61
CA GLN A 528 -17.07 -20.94 -19.30
C GLN A 528 -16.14 -20.77 -20.51
N ASN A 529 -16.64 -20.95 -21.74
CA ASN A 529 -15.81 -20.84 -22.96
C ASN A 529 -15.70 -19.42 -23.45
N ASP A 530 -14.55 -19.08 -24.00
CA ASP A 530 -14.33 -17.83 -24.73
C ASP A 530 -15.12 -17.79 -26.05
N ILE A 531 -15.60 -16.61 -26.40
CA ILE A 531 -16.22 -16.36 -27.71
C ILE A 531 -15.58 -15.16 -28.40
N THR A 532 -15.37 -15.29 -29.72
CA THR A 532 -14.93 -14.18 -30.57
C THR A 532 -16.15 -13.57 -31.26
N VAL A 533 -16.33 -12.26 -31.13
CA VAL A 533 -17.47 -11.52 -31.68
C VAL A 533 -17.01 -10.31 -32.47
N ASN A 534 -17.84 -9.85 -33.40
CA ASN A 534 -17.59 -8.64 -34.14
C ASN A 534 -18.51 -7.51 -33.64
N VAL A 535 -17.92 -6.52 -32.98
CA VAL A 535 -18.63 -5.33 -32.45
C VAL A 535 -18.49 -4.11 -33.37
N THR A 536 -17.76 -4.26 -34.48
CA THR A 536 -17.50 -3.14 -35.42
C THR A 536 -18.51 -3.04 -36.55
N LYS A 537 -19.57 -3.86 -36.55
CA LYS A 537 -20.63 -3.82 -37.55
C LYS A 537 -21.63 -2.71 -37.25
N ALA A 538 -21.70 -1.73 -38.14
CA ALA A 538 -22.74 -0.70 -38.11
C ALA A 538 -24.10 -1.27 -38.61
N LYS A 539 -25.19 -0.65 -38.18
CA LYS A 539 -26.52 -0.93 -38.71
C LYS A 539 -26.54 -0.61 -40.23
N GLN A 540 -26.77 -1.61 -41.08
CA GLN A 540 -26.95 -1.35 -42.50
C GLN A 540 -28.26 -0.59 -42.70
N LEU A 541 -28.18 0.51 -43.41
CA LEU A 541 -29.36 1.26 -43.85
C LEU A 541 -30.13 0.42 -44.88
N THR A 542 -31.24 -0.17 -44.49
CA THR A 542 -32.17 -0.81 -45.41
C THR A 542 -33.17 0.25 -45.89
N ASN A 543 -33.44 0.32 -47.21
CA ASN A 543 -34.39 1.25 -47.80
C ASN A 543 -35.88 0.99 -47.45
N MET A 544 -36.18 0.06 -46.57
CA MET A 544 -37.53 -0.13 -46.02
C MET A 544 -37.73 0.71 -44.77
N ARG A 545 -38.45 1.80 -44.94
CA ARG A 545 -39.08 2.52 -43.81
C ARG A 545 -40.15 1.63 -43.22
N ALA A 546 -39.82 0.83 -42.22
CA ALA A 546 -40.80 0.35 -41.25
C ALA A 546 -41.21 1.55 -40.38
N SER A 547 -42.31 2.19 -40.75
CA SER A 547 -42.96 3.20 -39.94
C SER A 547 -43.43 2.52 -38.63
N GLY A 548 -42.78 2.77 -37.52
CA GLY A 548 -43.39 2.54 -36.24
C GLY A 548 -42.58 1.99 -35.07
N SER A 549 -41.32 1.67 -35.18
CA SER A 549 -40.55 1.39 -33.96
C SER A 549 -39.09 1.78 -34.12
N ASP A 550 -38.74 3.00 -33.77
CA ASP A 550 -37.42 3.27 -33.22
C ASP A 550 -37.38 2.54 -31.86
N GLU A 551 -37.07 1.24 -31.88
CA GLU A 551 -36.69 0.53 -30.67
C GLU A 551 -35.50 1.31 -30.09
N LYS A 552 -35.75 1.99 -28.97
CA LYS A 552 -34.70 2.63 -28.17
C LYS A 552 -33.73 1.52 -27.78
N THR A 553 -32.56 1.49 -28.41
CA THR A 553 -31.48 0.60 -28.03
C THR A 553 -31.15 0.85 -26.57
N SER A 554 -31.48 -0.08 -25.69
CA SER A 554 -31.15 -0.03 -24.26
C SER A 554 -29.90 -0.88 -24.04
N ILE A 555 -28.75 -0.24 -23.96
CA ILE A 555 -27.48 -0.91 -23.69
C ILE A 555 -27.19 -0.82 -22.21
N ALA A 556 -26.90 -1.96 -21.59
CA ALA A 556 -26.45 -2.01 -20.19
C ALA A 556 -25.11 -1.25 -20.03
N PRO A 557 -24.94 -0.50 -18.94
CA PRO A 557 -23.69 0.22 -18.70
C PRO A 557 -22.51 -0.77 -18.66
N PRO A 558 -21.35 -0.42 -19.25
CA PRO A 558 -20.19 -1.28 -19.24
C PRO A 558 -19.65 -1.43 -17.82
N LYS A 559 -19.03 -2.59 -17.55
CA LYS A 559 -18.24 -2.76 -16.33
C LYS A 559 -16.87 -2.09 -16.53
N ILE A 560 -16.60 -1.08 -15.73
CA ILE A 560 -15.30 -0.38 -15.71
C ILE A 560 -14.50 -0.97 -14.58
N PHE A 561 -13.26 -1.39 -14.86
CA PHE A 561 -12.35 -1.93 -13.86
C PHE A 561 -11.41 -0.85 -13.34
N SER A 562 -11.13 -0.86 -12.05
CA SER A 562 -9.91 -0.30 -11.51
C SER A 562 -8.69 -1.14 -11.95
N LEU A 563 -7.47 -0.63 -11.79
CA LEU A 563 -6.27 -1.40 -12.15
C LEU A 563 -6.17 -2.70 -11.34
N GLU A 564 -6.44 -2.63 -10.04
CA GLU A 564 -6.45 -3.80 -9.15
C GLU A 564 -7.46 -4.85 -9.61
N GLU A 565 -8.69 -4.43 -9.84
CA GLU A 565 -9.75 -5.33 -10.32
C GLU A 565 -9.39 -5.97 -11.67
N ALA A 566 -8.74 -5.22 -12.58
CA ALA A 566 -8.29 -5.76 -13.87
C ALA A 566 -7.20 -6.82 -13.67
N LEU A 567 -6.22 -6.56 -12.80
CA LEU A 567 -5.13 -7.49 -12.48
C LEU A 567 -5.65 -8.78 -11.81
N GLU A 568 -6.66 -8.65 -10.95
CA GLU A 568 -7.30 -9.78 -10.28
C GLU A 568 -8.23 -10.58 -11.20
N TYR A 569 -8.78 -9.92 -12.24
CA TYR A 569 -9.75 -10.51 -13.17
C TYR A 569 -9.11 -11.34 -14.28
N ILE A 570 -7.94 -10.95 -14.82
CA ILE A 570 -7.30 -11.59 -15.96
C ILE A 570 -6.90 -13.05 -15.68
N GLN A 571 -6.95 -13.87 -16.73
CA GLN A 571 -6.48 -15.26 -16.73
C GLN A 571 -5.01 -15.36 -17.18
N ALA A 572 -4.45 -16.58 -17.08
CA ALA A 572 -3.05 -16.84 -17.41
C ALA A 572 -2.68 -16.58 -18.88
N ASP A 573 -3.68 -16.60 -19.78
CA ASP A 573 -3.56 -16.31 -21.21
C ASP A 573 -3.94 -14.87 -21.59
N GLU A 574 -4.09 -13.99 -20.59
CA GLU A 574 -4.50 -12.60 -20.75
C GLU A 574 -3.45 -11.63 -20.19
N TYR A 575 -3.41 -10.43 -20.74
CA TYR A 575 -2.65 -9.27 -20.25
C TYR A 575 -3.58 -8.10 -19.98
N VAL A 576 -3.17 -7.24 -19.04
CA VAL A 576 -3.68 -5.87 -18.92
C VAL A 576 -2.73 -4.96 -19.67
N GLU A 577 -3.21 -4.32 -20.72
CA GLU A 577 -2.54 -3.23 -21.41
C GLU A 577 -2.78 -1.94 -20.62
N VAL A 578 -1.71 -1.32 -20.16
CA VAL A 578 -1.74 -0.10 -19.34
C VAL A 578 -1.08 1.02 -20.12
N THR A 579 -1.83 2.08 -20.40
CA THR A 579 -1.35 3.30 -21.04
C THR A 579 -1.74 4.53 -20.20
N PRO A 580 -1.14 5.70 -20.42
CA PRO A 580 -1.51 6.92 -19.68
C PRO A 580 -3.01 7.23 -19.69
N HIS A 581 -3.70 6.94 -20.79
CA HIS A 581 -5.11 7.31 -20.99
C HIS A 581 -6.08 6.13 -20.97
N SER A 582 -5.60 4.90 -21.12
CA SER A 582 -6.46 3.73 -21.27
C SER A 582 -5.93 2.51 -20.55
N MET A 583 -6.86 1.65 -20.13
CA MET A 583 -6.58 0.33 -19.60
C MET A 583 -7.46 -0.66 -20.35
N ARG A 584 -6.85 -1.67 -20.98
CA ARG A 584 -7.55 -2.67 -21.80
C ARG A 584 -7.12 -4.07 -21.42
N LEU A 585 -8.07 -4.98 -21.37
CA LEU A 585 -7.79 -6.40 -21.23
C LEU A 585 -7.60 -7.01 -22.61
N ARG A 586 -6.67 -7.93 -22.77
CA ARG A 586 -6.41 -8.58 -24.05
C ARG A 586 -5.91 -10.01 -23.89
N LYS A 587 -6.11 -10.83 -24.92
CA LYS A 587 -5.45 -12.13 -25.00
C LYS A 587 -3.97 -11.96 -25.34
N ILE A 588 -3.12 -12.85 -24.84
CA ILE A 588 -1.68 -12.88 -25.21
C ILE A 588 -1.53 -13.13 -26.70
N LEU A 589 -2.26 -14.13 -27.24
CA LEU A 589 -2.36 -14.42 -28.66
C LEU A 589 -3.57 -13.67 -29.25
N LEU A 590 -3.32 -12.63 -30.04
CA LEU A 590 -4.36 -11.75 -30.56
C LEU A 590 -5.24 -12.45 -31.61
N HIS A 591 -4.63 -13.24 -32.50
CA HIS A 591 -5.35 -13.89 -33.59
C HIS A 591 -6.10 -15.17 -33.11
N GLU A 592 -7.35 -15.30 -33.49
CA GLU A 592 -8.17 -16.44 -33.10
C GLU A 592 -7.57 -17.78 -33.56
N VAL A 593 -6.95 -17.81 -34.74
CA VAL A 593 -6.30 -19.01 -35.29
C VAL A 593 -5.16 -19.49 -34.38
N ASP A 594 -4.37 -18.56 -33.86
CA ASP A 594 -3.24 -18.90 -32.99
C ASP A 594 -3.72 -19.39 -31.62
N ARG A 595 -4.79 -18.77 -31.08
CA ARG A 595 -5.43 -19.27 -29.84
C ARG A 595 -5.95 -20.70 -30.00
N LYS A 596 -6.63 -21.00 -31.12
CA LYS A 596 -7.14 -22.35 -31.43
C LYS A 596 -6.04 -23.38 -31.64
N ARG A 597 -4.85 -22.96 -32.12
CA ARG A 597 -3.69 -23.86 -32.24
C ARG A 597 -3.04 -24.14 -30.89
N ALA A 598 -2.96 -23.13 -30.03
CA ALA A 598 -2.37 -23.27 -28.70
C ALA A 598 -3.23 -24.08 -27.72
N SER A 599 -4.55 -24.19 -27.97
CA SER A 599 -5.49 -24.98 -27.19
C SER A 599 -5.60 -26.45 -27.60
N LYS A 600 -4.98 -26.85 -28.72
CA LYS A 600 -4.84 -28.25 -29.17
C LYS A 600 -3.55 -28.87 -28.65
#